data_91f4d540f5b596ba70af2507b07142c8
#
_entry.id   91f4d540f5b596ba70af2507b07142c8
#
_cell.length_a   1.000
_cell.length_b   1.000
_cell.length_c   1.000
_cell.angle_alpha   90.00
_cell.angle_beta   90.00
_cell.angle_gamma   90.00
#
_symmetry.space_group_name_H-M   'P 1'
#
loop_
_entity.id
_entity.type
_entity.pdbx_description
1 polymer ?
#
loop_
_entity_poly.entity_id
_entity_poly.type
_entity_poly.pdbx_seq_one_letter_code
_entity_poly.pdbx_strand_id
1 'polypeptide(L)'
;MARRLTSVHLKSELETQKFAFALSTLLQKEDILLLSGKIGAGKSFVARAIIQSLQAEPEDVPSPTFTLVQTYDTRLGEVWHADLYRLSSIADVEELGLLEAFDTAICLIEWPDIISPLVPERALWIEIATLSKTQERRIDLHYEEHHWSARLERLNDC
;
A
#
# COMPACT_ATOMS: atom_id res chain seq x y z
N MET A 1 -7.63 -17.17 13.20
CA MET A 1 -8.34 -16.36 12.19
C MET A 1 -7.79 -16.68 10.83
N ALA A 2 -8.67 -16.79 9.84
CA ALA A 2 -8.26 -17.24 8.52
C ALA A 2 -7.56 -16.15 7.73
N ARG A 3 -6.42 -16.51 7.13
CA ARG A 3 -5.76 -15.67 6.14
C ARG A 3 -6.32 -16.01 4.77
N ARG A 4 -6.51 -14.99 3.96
CA ARG A 4 -7.05 -15.13 2.60
C ARG A 4 -6.08 -14.59 1.57
N LEU A 5 -6.20 -15.11 0.37
CA LEU A 5 -5.46 -14.62 -0.80
C LEU A 5 -6.45 -14.34 -1.92
N THR A 6 -6.37 -13.16 -2.48
CA THR A 6 -7.12 -12.77 -3.68
C THR A 6 -6.14 -12.26 -4.72
N SER A 7 -6.21 -12.78 -5.93
CA SER A 7 -5.33 -12.36 -7.02
C SER A 7 -6.09 -11.57 -8.06
N VAL A 8 -5.47 -10.50 -8.55
CA VAL A 8 -6.03 -9.63 -9.58
C VAL A 8 -5.03 -9.53 -10.72
N HIS A 9 -5.49 -9.72 -11.95
CA HIS A 9 -4.67 -9.55 -13.14
C HIS A 9 -5.01 -8.23 -13.82
N LEU A 10 -4.01 -7.38 -14.00
CA LEU A 10 -4.16 -6.06 -14.58
C LEU A 10 -3.37 -6.01 -15.88
N LYS A 11 -4.05 -5.71 -16.98
CA LYS A 11 -3.49 -5.83 -18.32
C LYS A 11 -2.69 -4.62 -18.79
N SER A 12 -2.82 -3.49 -18.10
CA SER A 12 -2.19 -2.24 -18.50
C SER A 12 -1.93 -1.35 -17.31
N GLU A 13 -1.13 -0.32 -17.52
CA GLU A 13 -0.92 0.71 -16.50
C GLU A 13 -2.23 1.40 -16.11
N LEU A 14 -3.11 1.63 -17.09
CA LEU A 14 -4.41 2.22 -16.82
C LEU A 14 -5.25 1.34 -15.90
N GLU A 15 -5.23 0.02 -16.12
CA GLU A 15 -5.95 -0.90 -15.23
C GLU A 15 -5.37 -0.92 -13.84
N THR A 16 -4.04 -0.82 -13.72
CA THR A 16 -3.39 -0.70 -12.41
C THR A 16 -3.82 0.58 -11.70
N GLN A 17 -3.90 1.68 -12.43
CA GLN A 17 -4.37 2.95 -11.87
C GLN A 17 -5.82 2.86 -11.43
N LYS A 18 -6.68 2.23 -12.22
CA LYS A 18 -8.09 2.03 -11.84
C LYS A 18 -8.23 1.13 -10.62
N PHE A 19 -7.41 0.10 -10.52
CA PHE A 19 -7.38 -0.77 -9.35
C PHE A 19 -7.01 0.04 -8.09
N ALA A 20 -5.95 0.84 -8.17
CA ALA A 20 -5.52 1.66 -7.05
C ALA A 20 -6.60 2.66 -6.63
N PHE A 21 -7.28 3.27 -7.60
CA PHE A 21 -8.41 4.15 -7.33
C PHE A 21 -9.55 3.42 -6.62
N ALA A 22 -9.94 2.25 -7.14
CA ALA A 22 -11.01 1.45 -6.54
C ALA A 22 -10.64 1.04 -5.10
N LEU A 23 -9.39 0.62 -4.89
CA LEU A 23 -8.93 0.28 -3.55
C LEU A 23 -9.00 1.48 -2.61
N SER A 24 -8.64 2.67 -3.08
CA SER A 24 -8.69 3.87 -2.26
C SER A 24 -10.10 4.17 -1.73
N THR A 25 -11.14 3.81 -2.49
CA THR A 25 -12.53 4.03 -2.05
C THR A 25 -12.93 3.12 -0.89
N LEU A 26 -12.19 2.05 -0.66
CA LEU A 26 -12.47 1.09 0.40
C LEU A 26 -11.69 1.36 1.67
N LEU A 27 -10.72 2.27 1.62
CA LEU A 27 -9.85 2.54 2.76
C LEU A 27 -10.59 3.25 3.88
N GLN A 28 -10.15 2.97 5.09
CA GLN A 28 -10.63 3.59 6.32
C GLN A 28 -9.43 4.16 7.07
N LYS A 29 -9.70 5.05 8.00
CA LYS A 29 -8.65 5.61 8.85
C LYS A 29 -7.84 4.50 9.51
N GLU A 30 -6.54 4.73 9.62
CA GLU A 30 -5.60 3.82 10.28
C GLU A 30 -5.37 2.50 9.55
N ASP A 31 -5.80 2.38 8.28
CA ASP A 31 -5.45 1.22 7.47
C ASP A 31 -3.95 1.19 7.19
N ILE A 32 -3.40 -0.02 7.14
CA ILE A 32 -2.00 -0.26 6.83
C ILE A 32 -1.93 -1.09 5.56
N LEU A 33 -1.27 -0.56 4.53
CA LEU A 33 -1.05 -1.25 3.27
C LEU A 33 0.44 -1.48 3.08
N LEU A 34 0.82 -2.74 2.90
CA LEU A 34 2.21 -3.14 2.74
C LEU A 34 2.45 -3.54 1.29
N LEU A 35 3.30 -2.78 0.62
CA LEU A 35 3.55 -2.93 -0.81
C LEU A 35 4.86 -3.66 -1.04
N SER A 36 4.78 -4.88 -1.54
CA SER A 36 5.97 -5.68 -1.84
C SER A 36 6.06 -6.02 -3.33
N GLY A 37 7.24 -6.38 -3.76
CA GLY A 37 7.52 -6.67 -5.16
C GLY A 37 8.93 -6.26 -5.51
N LYS A 38 9.42 -6.74 -6.66
CA LYS A 38 10.75 -6.42 -7.13
C LYS A 38 10.87 -4.93 -7.48
N ILE A 39 12.10 -4.45 -7.59
CA ILE A 39 12.36 -3.10 -8.09
C ILE A 39 11.69 -2.93 -9.44
N GLY A 40 10.96 -1.84 -9.62
CA GLY A 40 10.25 -1.56 -10.87
C GLY A 40 8.92 -2.26 -11.03
N ALA A 41 8.43 -2.98 -10.01
CA ALA A 41 7.14 -3.66 -10.08
C ALA A 41 5.94 -2.71 -10.08
N GLY A 42 6.11 -1.48 -9.57
CA GLY A 42 5.03 -0.50 -9.53
C GLY A 42 4.54 -0.16 -8.14
N LYS A 43 5.31 -0.44 -7.09
CA LYS A 43 4.93 -0.13 -5.72
C LYS A 43 4.66 1.35 -5.51
N SER A 44 5.60 2.20 -5.95
CA SER A 44 5.43 3.65 -5.82
C SER A 44 4.30 4.18 -6.70
N PHE A 45 4.09 3.57 -7.87
CA PHE A 45 2.99 3.92 -8.75
C PHE A 45 1.64 3.70 -8.07
N VAL A 46 1.46 2.53 -7.45
CA VAL A 46 0.22 2.20 -6.74
C VAL A 46 0.03 3.12 -5.54
N ALA A 47 1.07 3.34 -4.75
CA ALA A 47 1.01 4.24 -3.59
C ALA A 47 0.61 5.66 -4.01
N ARG A 48 1.25 6.18 -5.07
CA ARG A 48 0.94 7.52 -5.59
C ARG A 48 -0.52 7.61 -6.03
N ALA A 49 -1.00 6.62 -6.76
CA ALA A 49 -2.38 6.62 -7.24
C ALA A 49 -3.38 6.61 -6.09
N ILE A 50 -3.10 5.84 -5.04
CA ILE A 50 -3.94 5.80 -3.83
C ILE A 50 -3.95 7.16 -3.15
N ILE A 51 -2.79 7.75 -2.91
CA ILE A 51 -2.67 9.04 -2.21
C ILE A 51 -3.42 10.12 -2.99
N GLN A 52 -3.16 10.23 -4.29
CA GLN A 52 -3.80 11.23 -5.13
C GLN A 52 -5.32 11.05 -5.19
N SER A 53 -5.79 9.80 -5.15
CA SER A 53 -7.22 9.51 -5.14
C SER A 53 -7.90 9.94 -3.83
N LEU A 54 -7.15 10.04 -2.74
CA LEU A 54 -7.66 10.46 -1.44
C LEU A 54 -7.59 11.98 -1.24
N GLN A 55 -6.92 12.71 -2.10
CA GLN A 55 -6.76 14.15 -1.99
C GLN A 55 -7.83 14.87 -2.79
N ALA A 56 -8.38 15.96 -2.23
CA ALA A 56 -9.32 16.83 -2.96
C ALA A 56 -8.63 17.51 -4.14
N GLU A 57 -7.38 17.95 -3.92
CA GLU A 57 -6.51 18.51 -4.95
C GLU A 57 -5.25 17.66 -5.00
N PRO A 58 -5.14 16.75 -5.97
CA PRO A 58 -3.97 15.88 -6.07
C PRO A 58 -2.67 16.66 -6.22
N GLU A 59 -1.69 16.31 -5.41
CA GLU A 59 -0.36 16.92 -5.48
C GLU A 59 0.65 15.90 -6.01
N ASP A 60 1.86 16.37 -6.30
CA ASP A 60 2.93 15.50 -6.72
C ASP A 60 3.34 14.59 -5.57
N VAL A 61 3.49 13.29 -5.86
CA VAL A 61 3.86 12.29 -4.86
C VAL A 61 5.13 11.59 -5.33
N PRO A 62 6.31 12.12 -4.97
CA PRO A 62 7.56 11.46 -5.32
C PRO A 62 7.80 10.21 -4.48
N SER A 63 8.60 9.29 -5.03
CA SER A 63 9.01 8.11 -4.28
C SER A 63 9.84 8.52 -3.05
N PRO A 64 9.55 7.95 -1.86
CA PRO A 64 10.29 8.31 -0.65
C PRO A 64 11.61 7.53 -0.48
N THR A 65 12.19 7.04 -1.57
CA THR A 65 13.42 6.24 -1.51
C THR A 65 14.54 6.91 -0.73
N PHE A 66 14.72 8.23 -0.88
CA PHE A 66 15.77 8.98 -0.20
C PHE A 66 15.29 9.65 1.08
N THR A 67 14.04 10.06 1.13
CA THR A 67 13.47 10.72 2.30
C THR A 67 12.99 9.75 3.37
N LEU A 68 12.80 8.48 3.00
CA LEU A 68 12.29 7.38 3.80
C LEU A 68 10.79 7.51 4.11
N VAL A 69 10.31 8.67 4.49
CA VAL A 69 8.90 8.93 4.79
C VAL A 69 8.49 10.27 4.21
N GLN A 70 7.30 10.30 3.61
CA GLN A 70 6.59 11.52 3.21
C GLN A 70 5.18 11.42 3.78
N THR A 71 4.64 12.53 4.24
CA THR A 71 3.27 12.58 4.78
C THR A 71 2.38 13.48 3.93
N TYR A 72 1.10 13.14 3.85
CA TYR A 72 0.13 13.85 3.03
C TYR A 72 -1.18 14.01 3.78
N ASP A 73 -1.81 15.16 3.64
CA ASP A 73 -3.15 15.38 4.17
C ASP A 73 -4.18 14.92 3.13
N THR A 74 -5.17 14.15 3.58
CA THR A 74 -6.21 13.63 2.72
C THR A 74 -7.57 13.74 3.41
N ARG A 75 -8.64 13.40 2.69
CA ARG A 75 -9.99 13.38 3.27
C ARG A 75 -10.16 12.32 4.35
N LEU A 76 -9.26 11.33 4.42
CA LEU A 76 -9.25 10.31 5.47
C LEU A 76 -8.23 10.61 6.57
N GLY A 77 -7.71 11.83 6.60
CA GLY A 77 -6.69 12.23 7.55
C GLY A 77 -5.29 12.10 6.95
N GLU A 78 -4.30 12.04 7.82
CA GLU A 78 -2.90 11.96 7.40
C GLU A 78 -2.57 10.60 6.83
N VAL A 79 -1.82 10.59 5.73
CA VAL A 79 -1.29 9.37 5.10
C VAL A 79 0.23 9.43 5.15
N TRP A 80 0.84 8.35 5.63
CA TRP A 80 2.29 8.17 5.65
C TRP A 80 2.67 7.27 4.48
N HIS A 81 3.60 7.73 3.66
CA HIS A 81 4.19 6.93 2.58
C HIS A 81 5.65 6.68 2.93
N ALA A 82 6.00 5.43 3.21
CA ALA A 82 7.33 5.04 3.65
C ALA A 82 7.97 4.06 2.67
N ASP A 83 9.31 4.12 2.58
CA ASP A 83 10.10 3.17 1.81
C ASP A 83 11.24 2.69 2.71
N LEU A 84 11.22 1.41 3.06
CA LEU A 84 12.16 0.83 4.02
C LEU A 84 13.33 0.11 3.36
N TYR A 85 13.48 0.21 2.05
CA TYR A 85 14.49 -0.54 1.29
C TYR A 85 15.91 -0.34 1.83
N ARG A 86 16.23 0.88 2.24
CA ARG A 86 17.58 1.25 2.68
C ARG A 86 17.82 1.01 4.16
N LEU A 87 16.81 0.59 4.91
CA LEU A 87 16.94 0.35 6.34
C LEU A 87 17.34 -1.09 6.60
N SER A 88 18.16 -1.30 7.61
CA SER A 88 18.70 -2.61 7.95
C SER A 88 18.28 -3.13 9.32
N SER A 89 17.58 -2.33 10.13
CA SER A 89 17.18 -2.75 11.46
C SER A 89 15.81 -2.18 11.84
N ILE A 90 15.15 -2.86 12.79
CA ILE A 90 13.89 -2.38 13.35
C ILE A 90 14.11 -1.06 14.10
N ALA A 91 15.26 -0.89 14.75
CA ALA A 91 15.57 0.36 15.44
C ALA A 91 15.55 1.55 14.50
N ASP A 92 16.05 1.39 13.26
CA ASP A 92 16.01 2.45 12.26
C ASP A 92 14.55 2.83 11.91
N VAL A 93 13.67 1.84 11.85
CA VAL A 93 12.26 2.09 11.56
C VAL A 93 11.58 2.80 12.73
N GLU A 94 11.92 2.42 13.95
CA GLU A 94 11.33 3.06 15.13
C GLU A 94 11.65 4.55 15.19
N GLU A 95 12.85 4.94 14.77
CA GLU A 95 13.26 6.34 14.73
C GLU A 95 12.44 7.20 13.77
N LEU A 96 11.82 6.58 12.76
CA LEU A 96 10.97 7.29 11.82
C LEU A 96 9.61 7.67 12.40
N GLY A 97 9.21 7.07 13.53
CA GLY A 97 7.88 7.25 14.10
C GLY A 97 6.79 6.44 13.41
N LEU A 98 7.18 5.48 12.55
CA LEU A 98 6.23 4.71 11.76
C LEU A 98 5.33 3.82 12.61
N LEU A 99 5.86 3.23 13.67
CA LEU A 99 5.07 2.32 14.52
C LEU A 99 3.98 3.07 15.25
N GLU A 100 4.23 4.29 15.69
CA GLU A 100 3.24 5.14 16.31
C GLU A 100 2.18 5.57 15.29
N ALA A 101 2.59 5.79 14.05
CA ALA A 101 1.68 6.18 12.98
C ALA A 101 0.64 5.11 12.66
N PHE A 102 0.92 3.84 12.96
CA PHE A 102 -0.06 2.76 12.77
C PHE A 102 -1.36 3.01 13.53
N ASP A 103 -1.32 3.76 14.62
CA ASP A 103 -2.49 4.03 15.45
C ASP A 103 -3.18 5.36 15.12
N THR A 104 -2.61 6.16 14.22
CA THR A 104 -3.10 7.52 13.97
C THR A 104 -3.28 7.88 12.51
N ALA A 105 -2.67 7.13 11.59
CA ALA A 105 -2.63 7.49 10.17
C ALA A 105 -2.79 6.27 9.28
N ILE A 106 -3.18 6.51 8.02
CA ILE A 106 -3.06 5.48 7.00
C ILE A 106 -1.58 5.36 6.65
N CYS A 107 -1.07 4.14 6.60
CA CYS A 107 0.33 3.89 6.28
C CYS A 107 0.45 3.06 5.01
N LEU A 108 1.17 3.58 4.02
CA LEU A 108 1.52 2.88 2.79
C LEU A 108 3.03 2.63 2.86
N ILE A 109 3.43 1.38 2.95
CA ILE A 109 4.82 1.01 3.23
C ILE A 109 5.37 0.14 2.12
N GLU A 110 6.40 0.63 1.41
CA GLU A 110 7.15 -0.13 0.42
C GLU A 110 8.30 -0.87 1.11
N TRP A 111 8.64 -2.05 0.63
CA TRP A 111 9.67 -2.92 1.18
C TRP A 111 9.44 -3.21 2.66
N PRO A 112 8.29 -3.82 3.00
CA PRO A 112 7.88 -3.95 4.40
C PRO A 112 8.53 -5.09 5.17
N ASP A 113 9.39 -5.90 4.56
CA ASP A 113 9.88 -7.15 5.15
C ASP A 113 10.55 -6.96 6.52
N ILE A 114 11.30 -5.86 6.68
CA ILE A 114 12.03 -5.60 7.91
C ILE A 114 11.11 -5.42 9.13
N ILE A 115 9.89 -4.94 8.93
CA ILE A 115 8.94 -4.73 10.02
C ILE A 115 7.88 -5.82 10.12
N SER A 116 8.00 -6.87 9.31
CA SER A 116 7.01 -7.94 9.26
C SER A 116 6.57 -8.44 10.66
N PRO A 117 7.48 -8.67 11.61
CA PRO A 117 7.08 -9.14 12.94
C PRO A 117 6.26 -8.15 13.75
N LEU A 118 6.28 -6.86 13.39
CA LEU A 118 5.63 -5.78 14.15
C LEU A 118 4.33 -5.31 13.51
N VAL A 119 3.98 -5.84 12.35
CA VAL A 119 2.83 -5.38 11.59
C VAL A 119 1.55 -5.96 12.19
N PRO A 120 0.53 -5.13 12.46
CA PRO A 120 -0.76 -5.63 12.94
C PRO A 120 -1.42 -6.57 11.93
N GLU A 121 -2.19 -7.54 12.44
CA GLU A 121 -2.91 -8.51 11.59
C GLU A 121 -3.90 -7.84 10.63
N ARG A 122 -4.37 -6.63 10.98
CA ARG A 122 -5.29 -5.89 10.13
C ARG A 122 -4.67 -5.34 8.86
N ALA A 123 -3.36 -5.42 8.70
CA ALA A 123 -2.68 -4.90 7.53
C ALA A 123 -3.05 -5.68 6.27
N LEU A 124 -3.17 -4.96 5.15
CA LEU A 124 -3.34 -5.56 3.84
C LEU A 124 -1.97 -5.65 3.16
N TRP A 125 -1.55 -6.86 2.82
CA TRP A 125 -0.34 -7.10 2.06
C TRP A 125 -0.66 -7.08 0.58
N ILE A 126 0.01 -6.21 -0.17
CA ILE A 126 -0.17 -6.07 -1.61
C ILE A 126 1.12 -6.45 -2.29
N GLU A 127 1.15 -7.62 -2.89
CA GLU A 127 2.32 -8.13 -3.60
C GLU A 127 2.12 -7.89 -5.08
N ILE A 128 3.03 -7.14 -5.70
CA ILE A 128 2.94 -6.73 -7.09
C ILE A 128 4.00 -7.45 -7.90
N ALA A 129 3.57 -8.18 -8.92
CA ALA A 129 4.46 -8.89 -9.83
C ALA A 129 4.28 -8.40 -11.25
N THR A 130 5.40 -8.19 -11.95
CA THR A 130 5.39 -7.91 -13.38
C THR A 130 5.19 -9.22 -14.13
N LEU A 131 4.40 -9.17 -15.22
CA LEU A 131 4.16 -10.31 -16.09
C LEU A 131 4.77 -9.99 -17.46
N SER A 132 5.75 -10.78 -17.87
CA SER A 132 6.46 -10.62 -19.14
C SER A 132 7.08 -9.23 -19.32
N LYS A 133 7.23 -8.76 -20.57
CA LYS A 133 7.81 -7.47 -20.90
C LYS A 133 6.78 -6.35 -21.04
N THR A 134 5.54 -6.63 -20.71
CA THR A 134 4.44 -5.67 -20.88
C THR A 134 4.20 -4.90 -19.59
N GLN A 135 3.24 -3.97 -19.63
CA GLN A 135 2.81 -3.27 -18.44
C GLN A 135 1.77 -4.08 -17.63
N GLU A 136 1.67 -5.38 -17.92
CA GLU A 136 0.80 -6.25 -17.17
C GLU A 136 1.34 -6.49 -15.77
N ARG A 137 0.42 -6.57 -14.82
CA ARG A 137 0.74 -6.82 -13.42
C ARG A 137 -0.20 -7.86 -12.85
N ARG A 138 0.32 -8.70 -11.95
CA ARG A 138 -0.52 -9.49 -11.07
C ARG A 138 -0.37 -8.91 -9.68
N ILE A 139 -1.49 -8.71 -9.02
CA ILE A 139 -1.53 -8.24 -7.65
C ILE A 139 -2.13 -9.34 -6.80
N ASP A 140 -1.37 -9.78 -5.80
CA ASP A 140 -1.84 -10.75 -4.82
C ASP A 140 -2.09 -10.00 -3.52
N LEU A 141 -3.33 -10.08 -3.04
CA LEU A 141 -3.77 -9.45 -1.80
C LEU A 141 -3.83 -10.52 -0.72
N HIS A 142 -2.99 -10.36 0.32
CA HIS A 142 -2.98 -11.25 1.48
C HIS A 142 -3.55 -10.49 2.66
N TYR A 143 -4.56 -11.05 3.30
CA TYR A 143 -5.28 -10.33 4.35
C TYR A 143 -5.93 -11.28 5.33
N GLU A 144 -6.25 -10.75 6.49
CA GLU A 144 -7.03 -11.44 7.49
C GLU A 144 -8.51 -11.23 7.15
N GLU A 145 -9.25 -12.33 7.03
CA GLU A 145 -10.63 -12.35 6.54
C GLU A 145 -11.53 -11.33 7.23
N HIS A 146 -11.44 -11.27 8.54
CA HIS A 146 -12.31 -10.44 9.36
C HIS A 146 -12.20 -8.94 9.03
N HIS A 147 -11.02 -8.49 8.64
CA HIS A 147 -10.78 -7.07 8.40
C HIS A 147 -11.05 -6.64 6.95
N TRP A 148 -10.85 -7.52 5.99
CA TRP A 148 -10.79 -7.11 4.59
C TRP A 148 -11.76 -7.81 3.65
N SER A 149 -12.28 -9.02 3.97
CA SER A 149 -13.10 -9.77 3.01
C SER A 149 -14.28 -8.98 2.49
N ALA A 150 -15.08 -8.40 3.38
CA ALA A 150 -16.28 -7.67 2.97
C ALA A 150 -15.92 -6.45 2.12
N ARG A 151 -14.84 -5.75 2.48
CA ARG A 151 -14.39 -4.58 1.71
C ARG A 151 -13.88 -4.99 0.33
N LEU A 152 -13.08 -6.05 0.25
CA LEU A 152 -12.47 -6.47 -1.01
C LEU A 152 -13.47 -7.09 -1.98
N GLU A 153 -14.58 -7.64 -1.50
CA GLU A 153 -15.67 -8.08 -2.38
C GLU A 153 -16.17 -6.93 -3.25
N ARG A 154 -16.13 -5.72 -2.73
CA ARG A 154 -16.60 -4.53 -3.45
C ARG A 154 -15.68 -4.11 -4.60
N LEU A 155 -14.45 -4.60 -4.64
CA LEU A 155 -13.54 -4.36 -5.78
C LEU A 155 -14.08 -4.97 -7.08
N ASN A 156 -14.78 -6.09 -6.99
CA ASN A 156 -15.32 -6.77 -8.16
C ASN A 156 -16.53 -6.05 -8.76
N ASP A 157 -17.10 -5.10 -8.03
CA ASP A 157 -18.26 -4.33 -8.45
C ASP A 157 -17.87 -2.99 -9.08
N CYS A 158 -16.59 -2.72 -9.21
CA CYS A 158 -16.06 -1.46 -9.75
C CYS A 158 -15.61 -1.58 -11.20
#